data_40cfc89db4020b5fda55f9c17f7606ec
#
_entry.id   40cfc89db4020b5fda55f9c17f7606ec
#
_cell.length_a   1.000
_cell.length_b   1.000
_cell.length_c   1.000
_cell.angle_alpha   90.00
_cell.angle_beta   90.00
_cell.angle_gamma   90.00
#
_symmetry.space_group_name_H-M   'P 1'
#
loop_
_entity.id
_entity.type
_entity.pdbx_description
1 polymer ?
#
loop_
_entity_poly.entity_id
_entity_poly.type
_entity_poly.pdbx_seq_one_letter_code
_entity_poly.pdbx_strand_id
1 'polypeptide(L)'
;GVTFRTAYLAEARDLTARLLEQFFDGKNGGFYPYAADGEQLITRTKETYDGAMPSGNAAAALVLSRLARLTGEARWRTAADLQLGYLAGATRTYPAGHGFAMLVFLEELWPSAELVCAARTMPEELAAFLREASRPELTVLVKTPETAKPLEELAPFTEAYPIPETGVRYYLCRNGACARPVDSISEVRRLLEQN
;
A
#
# COMPACT_ATOMS: atom_id res chain seq x y z
N GLY A 1 7.24 -2.26 3.82
CA GLY A 1 7.77 -1.89 5.11
C GLY A 1 9.25 -2.17 5.29
N VAL A 2 9.82 -1.63 6.33
CA VAL A 2 11.28 -1.64 6.58
C VAL A 2 11.82 -3.02 6.98
N THR A 3 10.98 -3.88 7.55
CA THR A 3 11.39 -5.19 8.09
C THR A 3 11.11 -6.36 7.16
N PHE A 4 10.27 -6.19 6.15
CA PHE A 4 9.80 -7.22 5.21
C PHE A 4 9.20 -8.48 5.86
N ARG A 5 8.77 -8.37 7.12
CA ARG A 5 8.12 -9.47 7.85
C ARG A 5 6.66 -9.59 7.38
N THR A 6 6.33 -10.73 6.79
CA THR A 6 4.98 -11.04 6.28
C THR A 6 3.91 -11.00 7.36
N ALA A 7 4.25 -11.28 8.62
CA ALA A 7 3.34 -11.17 9.75
C ALA A 7 2.71 -9.77 9.91
N TYR A 8 3.47 -8.70 9.64
CA TYR A 8 2.91 -7.35 9.70
C TYR A 8 1.93 -7.05 8.55
N LEU A 9 2.17 -7.63 7.37
CA LEU A 9 1.24 -7.50 6.26
C LEU A 9 -0.05 -8.28 6.53
N ALA A 10 0.07 -9.48 7.11
CA ALA A 10 -1.09 -10.27 7.53
C ALA A 10 -1.94 -9.52 8.56
N GLU A 11 -1.31 -8.99 9.61
CA GLU A 11 -2.00 -8.20 10.64
C GLU A 11 -2.67 -6.96 10.05
N ALA A 12 -1.97 -6.22 9.19
CA ALA A 12 -2.54 -5.05 8.52
C ALA A 12 -3.76 -5.41 7.67
N ARG A 13 -3.70 -6.53 6.92
CA ARG A 13 -4.82 -7.04 6.15
C ARG A 13 -6.02 -7.38 7.04
N ASP A 14 -5.79 -8.09 8.13
CA ASP A 14 -6.85 -8.56 9.02
C ASP A 14 -7.50 -7.39 9.79
N LEU A 15 -6.70 -6.43 10.27
CA LEU A 15 -7.22 -5.22 10.91
C LEU A 15 -8.01 -4.35 9.92
N THR A 16 -7.54 -4.22 8.68
CA THR A 16 -8.24 -3.44 7.65
C THR A 16 -9.54 -4.13 7.21
N ALA A 17 -9.57 -5.46 7.17
CA ALA A 17 -10.81 -6.20 6.90
C ALA A 17 -11.88 -5.89 7.96
N ARG A 18 -11.50 -5.92 9.23
CA ARG A 18 -12.40 -5.56 10.35
C ARG A 18 -12.82 -4.08 10.30
N LEU A 19 -11.90 -3.19 9.90
CA LEU A 19 -12.20 -1.78 9.73
C LEU A 19 -13.27 -1.56 8.66
N LEU A 20 -13.16 -2.25 7.51
CA LEU A 20 -14.17 -2.20 6.44
C LEU A 20 -15.51 -2.76 6.91
N GLU A 21 -15.51 -3.87 7.62
CA GLU A 21 -16.73 -4.53 8.09
C GLU A 21 -17.50 -3.66 9.09
N GLN A 22 -16.81 -3.02 10.02
CA GLN A 22 -17.44 -2.36 11.16
C GLN A 22 -17.69 -0.87 10.98
N PHE A 23 -16.86 -0.17 10.18
CA PHE A 23 -16.87 1.29 10.16
C PHE A 23 -17.09 1.89 8.77
N PHE A 24 -16.96 1.11 7.68
CA PHE A 24 -17.00 1.65 6.33
C PHE A 24 -18.40 1.85 5.79
N ASP A 25 -18.65 3.00 5.14
CA ASP A 25 -19.83 3.18 4.30
C ASP A 25 -19.57 2.63 2.89
N GLY A 26 -19.95 1.39 2.68
CA GLY A 26 -19.75 0.71 1.41
C GLY A 26 -20.55 1.28 0.22
N LYS A 27 -21.43 2.25 0.46
CA LYS A 27 -22.21 2.92 -0.60
C LYS A 27 -21.61 4.25 -1.03
N ASN A 28 -21.20 5.08 -0.06
CA ASN A 28 -20.79 6.45 -0.33
C ASN A 28 -19.30 6.70 -0.02
N GLY A 29 -18.59 5.71 0.50
CA GLY A 29 -17.24 5.89 1.03
C GLY A 29 -17.22 6.60 2.39
N GLY A 30 -16.04 6.67 2.97
CA GLY A 30 -15.83 7.25 4.29
C GLY A 30 -16.09 6.27 5.42
N PHE A 31 -15.37 6.49 6.51
CA PHE A 31 -15.46 5.70 7.73
C PHE A 31 -16.17 6.51 8.81
N TYR A 32 -17.06 5.84 9.51
CA TYR A 32 -17.71 6.37 10.70
C TYR A 32 -16.81 6.22 11.93
N PRO A 33 -16.90 7.10 12.94
CA PRO A 33 -16.10 6.99 14.17
C PRO A 33 -16.60 5.89 15.12
N TYR A 34 -17.78 5.31 14.84
CA TYR A 34 -18.41 4.27 15.65
C TYR A 34 -18.69 3.05 14.82
N ALA A 35 -18.55 1.87 15.44
CA ALA A 35 -18.85 0.60 14.81
C ALA A 35 -20.34 0.48 14.42
N ALA A 36 -20.65 -0.33 13.42
CA ALA A 36 -22.01 -0.52 12.94
C ALA A 36 -22.92 -1.18 13.99
N ASP A 37 -22.34 -2.01 14.86
CA ASP A 37 -23.00 -2.70 15.97
C ASP A 37 -22.96 -1.93 17.29
N GLY A 38 -22.36 -0.73 17.31
CA GLY A 38 -22.26 0.13 18.49
C GLY A 38 -23.52 0.98 18.71
N GLU A 39 -23.43 1.88 19.71
CA GLU A 39 -24.49 2.82 20.03
C GLU A 39 -24.86 3.68 18.83
N GLN A 40 -26.14 3.71 18.49
CA GLN A 40 -26.64 4.50 17.36
C GLN A 40 -26.89 5.95 17.81
N LEU A 41 -26.01 6.84 17.39
CA LEU A 41 -26.18 8.27 17.62
C LEU A 41 -27.14 8.87 16.59
N ILE A 42 -27.81 9.96 16.99
CA ILE A 42 -28.78 10.70 16.14
C ILE A 42 -28.09 11.20 14.86
N THR A 43 -26.81 11.57 14.95
CA THR A 43 -26.01 12.02 13.80
C THR A 43 -24.70 11.24 13.74
N ARG A 44 -24.45 10.59 12.61
CA ARG A 44 -23.20 9.89 12.31
C ARG A 44 -22.38 10.73 11.31
N THR A 45 -21.45 11.52 11.82
CA THR A 45 -20.55 12.31 10.96
C THR A 45 -19.29 11.52 10.68
N LYS A 46 -18.76 11.66 9.46
CA LYS A 46 -17.48 11.09 9.06
C LYS A 46 -16.45 12.22 9.06
N GLU A 47 -15.57 12.22 10.04
CA GLU A 47 -14.57 13.26 10.20
C GLU A 47 -13.44 13.11 9.18
N THR A 48 -13.11 14.22 8.51
CA THR A 48 -12.05 14.26 7.48
C THR A 48 -10.98 15.32 7.73
N TYR A 49 -11.22 16.20 8.71
CA TYR A 49 -10.31 17.29 9.03
C TYR A 49 -9.01 16.76 9.64
N ASP A 50 -7.88 17.14 9.04
CA ASP A 50 -6.54 16.83 9.53
C ASP A 50 -6.09 17.97 10.47
N GLY A 51 -6.20 17.74 11.79
CA GLY A 51 -5.76 18.68 12.82
C GLY A 51 -4.31 18.43 13.25
N ALA A 52 -4.10 18.30 14.57
CA ALA A 52 -2.80 17.91 15.12
C ALA A 52 -2.41 16.46 14.76
N MET A 53 -3.39 15.65 14.42
CA MET A 53 -3.22 14.28 13.93
C MET A 53 -3.99 14.12 12.61
N PRO A 54 -3.52 13.21 11.72
CA PRO A 54 -4.29 12.83 10.54
C PRO A 54 -5.69 12.33 10.91
N SER A 55 -6.68 12.66 10.09
CA SER A 55 -8.01 12.08 10.25
C SER A 55 -8.00 10.57 10.02
N GLY A 56 -8.85 9.83 10.74
CA GLY A 56 -9.01 8.40 10.53
C GLY A 56 -9.39 8.07 9.08
N ASN A 57 -10.16 8.94 8.44
CA ASN A 57 -10.55 8.79 7.04
C ASN A 57 -9.37 8.94 6.07
N ALA A 58 -8.47 9.87 6.28
CA ALA A 58 -7.29 10.04 5.45
C ALA A 58 -6.28 8.90 5.68
N ALA A 59 -6.08 8.47 6.94
CA ALA A 59 -5.25 7.33 7.28
C ALA A 59 -5.76 6.01 6.66
N ALA A 60 -7.08 5.79 6.71
CA ALA A 60 -7.71 4.62 6.09
C ALA A 60 -7.52 4.59 4.57
N ALA A 61 -7.63 5.72 3.88
CA ALA A 61 -7.36 5.81 2.45
C ALA A 61 -5.93 5.37 2.12
N LEU A 62 -4.93 5.86 2.88
CA LEU A 62 -3.54 5.46 2.70
C LEU A 62 -3.34 3.95 2.88
N VAL A 63 -3.93 3.38 3.94
CA VAL A 63 -3.80 1.94 4.25
C VAL A 63 -4.44 1.10 3.15
N LEU A 64 -5.64 1.44 2.70
CA LEU A 64 -6.36 0.74 1.62
C LEU A 64 -5.56 0.77 0.32
N SER A 65 -5.05 1.93 -0.09
CA SER A 65 -4.22 2.10 -1.27
C SER A 65 -2.94 1.25 -1.20
N ARG A 66 -2.27 1.26 -0.07
CA ARG A 66 -1.05 0.46 0.14
C ARG A 66 -1.31 -1.04 0.18
N LEU A 67 -2.40 -1.47 0.81
CA LEU A 67 -2.80 -2.88 0.77
C LEU A 67 -3.14 -3.33 -0.65
N ALA A 68 -3.84 -2.52 -1.42
CA ALA A 68 -4.14 -2.83 -2.82
C ALA A 68 -2.86 -3.08 -3.64
N ARG A 69 -1.83 -2.24 -3.48
CA ARG A 69 -0.54 -2.39 -4.17
C ARG A 69 0.27 -3.59 -3.64
N LEU A 70 0.29 -3.80 -2.32
CA LEU A 70 1.07 -4.87 -1.70
C LEU A 70 0.50 -6.27 -1.95
N THR A 71 -0.82 -6.40 -2.03
CA THR A 71 -1.48 -7.71 -2.15
C THR A 71 -2.01 -8.01 -3.54
N GLY A 72 -2.27 -6.98 -4.35
CA GLY A 72 -2.94 -7.12 -5.65
C GLY A 72 -4.43 -7.49 -5.55
N GLU A 73 -5.01 -7.55 -4.34
CA GLU A 73 -6.41 -7.92 -4.15
C GLU A 73 -7.35 -6.77 -4.58
N ALA A 74 -8.25 -7.06 -5.54
CA ALA A 74 -9.19 -6.08 -6.08
C ALA A 74 -10.12 -5.44 -5.02
N ARG A 75 -10.46 -6.18 -3.94
CA ARG A 75 -11.32 -5.64 -2.87
C ARG A 75 -10.73 -4.40 -2.20
N TRP A 76 -9.40 -4.38 -1.98
CA TRP A 76 -8.73 -3.22 -1.38
C TRP A 76 -8.73 -2.03 -2.33
N ARG A 77 -8.52 -2.27 -3.64
CA ARG A 77 -8.58 -1.22 -4.66
C ARG A 77 -9.98 -0.62 -4.74
N THR A 78 -11.02 -1.44 -4.78
CA THR A 78 -12.41 -0.98 -4.81
C THR A 78 -12.74 -0.13 -3.58
N ALA A 79 -12.34 -0.57 -2.38
CA ALA A 79 -12.56 0.20 -1.16
C ALA A 79 -11.74 1.49 -1.14
N ALA A 80 -10.48 1.47 -1.63
CA ALA A 80 -9.64 2.65 -1.75
C ALA A 80 -10.24 3.68 -2.70
N ASP A 81 -10.72 3.26 -3.87
CA ASP A 81 -11.31 4.16 -4.87
C ASP A 81 -12.55 4.87 -4.32
N LEU A 82 -13.42 4.13 -3.61
CA LEU A 82 -14.60 4.69 -2.98
C LEU A 82 -14.22 5.67 -1.85
N GLN A 83 -13.22 5.32 -1.06
CA GLN A 83 -12.70 6.18 0.02
C GLN A 83 -12.04 7.45 -0.51
N LEU A 84 -11.24 7.35 -1.57
CA LEU A 84 -10.61 8.49 -2.24
C LEU A 84 -11.66 9.42 -2.85
N GLY A 85 -12.69 8.85 -3.49
CA GLY A 85 -13.82 9.62 -4.02
C GLY A 85 -14.55 10.41 -2.92
N TYR A 86 -14.78 9.79 -1.75
CA TYR A 86 -15.36 10.46 -0.59
C TYR A 86 -14.48 11.62 -0.11
N LEU A 87 -13.18 11.37 0.09
CA LEU A 87 -12.24 12.42 0.51
C LEU A 87 -12.11 13.54 -0.51
N ALA A 88 -12.09 13.25 -1.80
CA ALA A 88 -12.05 14.27 -2.84
C ALA A 88 -13.25 15.22 -2.77
N GLY A 89 -14.45 14.70 -2.44
CA GLY A 89 -15.62 15.52 -2.19
C GLY A 89 -15.47 16.41 -0.95
N ALA A 90 -14.99 15.85 0.16
CA ALA A 90 -14.86 16.51 1.44
C ALA A 90 -13.77 17.61 1.44
N THR A 91 -12.68 17.41 0.70
CA THR A 91 -11.53 18.31 0.70
C THR A 91 -11.65 19.49 -0.26
N ARG A 92 -12.63 19.47 -1.17
CA ARG A 92 -12.78 20.49 -2.25
C ARG A 92 -12.84 21.93 -1.77
N THR A 93 -13.53 22.18 -0.67
CA THR A 93 -13.79 23.54 -0.18
C THR A 93 -12.67 24.09 0.69
N TYR A 94 -11.92 23.22 1.36
CA TYR A 94 -10.85 23.62 2.26
C TYR A 94 -9.68 22.63 2.25
N PRO A 95 -8.89 22.55 1.17
CA PRO A 95 -7.78 21.60 1.06
C PRO A 95 -6.73 21.75 2.16
N ALA A 96 -6.46 22.98 2.61
CA ALA A 96 -5.48 23.27 3.66
C ALA A 96 -5.79 22.60 5.01
N GLY A 97 -7.05 22.32 5.30
CA GLY A 97 -7.48 21.59 6.49
C GLY A 97 -7.43 20.07 6.35
N HIS A 98 -6.89 19.55 5.24
CA HIS A 98 -6.85 18.14 4.89
C HIS A 98 -5.46 17.74 4.37
N GLY A 99 -4.41 18.21 5.06
CA GLY A 99 -3.02 18.06 4.61
C GLY A 99 -2.61 16.61 4.40
N PHE A 100 -3.02 15.69 5.27
CA PHE A 100 -2.71 14.27 5.12
C PHE A 100 -3.48 13.64 3.96
N ALA A 101 -4.74 14.01 3.76
CA ALA A 101 -5.50 13.57 2.58
C ALA A 101 -4.85 14.05 1.28
N MET A 102 -4.28 15.28 1.25
CA MET A 102 -3.54 15.78 0.09
C MET A 102 -2.28 14.94 -0.19
N LEU A 103 -1.57 14.50 0.85
CA LEU A 103 -0.44 13.57 0.69
C LEU A 103 -0.88 12.22 0.10
N VAL A 104 -2.03 11.70 0.53
CA VAL A 104 -2.58 10.46 -0.02
C VAL A 104 -2.92 10.62 -1.51
N PHE A 105 -3.56 11.71 -1.89
CA PHE A 105 -3.84 12.01 -3.31
C PHE A 105 -2.55 12.15 -4.13
N LEU A 106 -1.54 12.80 -3.58
CA LEU A 106 -0.25 12.91 -4.25
C LEU A 106 0.38 11.53 -4.48
N GLU A 107 0.34 10.65 -3.47
CA GLU A 107 0.85 9.27 -3.58
C GLU A 107 0.06 8.45 -4.62
N GLU A 108 -1.26 8.68 -4.77
CA GLU A 108 -2.08 8.00 -5.77
C GLU A 108 -1.88 8.54 -7.20
N LEU A 109 -1.65 9.82 -7.35
CA LEU A 109 -1.43 10.47 -8.64
C LEU A 109 0.01 10.35 -9.14
N TRP A 110 0.97 10.09 -8.25
CA TRP A 110 2.36 9.92 -8.61
C TRP A 110 2.58 8.56 -9.27
N PRO A 111 3.41 8.48 -10.33
CA PRO A 111 3.75 7.20 -10.94
C PRO A 111 4.33 6.24 -9.92
N SER A 112 3.60 5.16 -9.62
CA SER A 112 4.04 4.12 -8.67
C SER A 112 4.76 2.99 -9.38
N ALA A 113 5.64 2.32 -8.65
CA ALA A 113 6.30 1.10 -9.11
C ALA A 113 6.27 0.03 -8.00
N GLU A 114 6.14 -1.21 -8.41
CA GLU A 114 6.23 -2.37 -7.54
C GLU A 114 7.53 -3.11 -7.82
N LEU A 115 8.35 -3.31 -6.79
CA LEU A 115 9.59 -4.06 -6.84
C LEU A 115 9.47 -5.34 -6.03
N VAL A 116 9.56 -6.48 -6.68
CA VAL A 116 9.72 -7.77 -5.99
C VAL A 116 11.18 -8.20 -6.09
N CYS A 117 11.81 -8.37 -4.93
CA CYS A 117 13.13 -8.94 -4.81
C CYS A 117 13.00 -10.41 -4.43
N ALA A 118 13.44 -11.32 -5.29
CA ALA A 118 13.53 -12.75 -5.03
C ALA A 118 15.00 -13.16 -4.80
N ALA A 119 15.31 -13.64 -3.61
CA ALA A 119 16.66 -14.01 -3.21
C ALA A 119 16.66 -15.06 -2.09
N ARG A 120 17.77 -15.75 -1.86
CA ARG A 120 17.87 -16.71 -0.73
C ARG A 120 17.92 -16.02 0.63
N THR A 121 18.45 -14.82 0.69
CA THR A 121 18.51 -13.96 1.87
C THR A 121 18.29 -12.52 1.46
N MET A 122 17.92 -11.64 2.40
CA MET A 122 17.79 -10.21 2.14
C MET A 122 19.10 -9.63 1.59
N PRO A 123 19.14 -9.10 0.36
CA PRO A 123 20.36 -8.51 -0.19
C PRO A 123 20.75 -7.23 0.54
N GLU A 124 22.01 -7.10 0.93
CA GLU A 124 22.51 -5.91 1.62
C GLU A 124 22.43 -4.66 0.72
N GLU A 125 22.67 -4.82 -0.58
CA GLU A 125 22.54 -3.74 -1.57
C GLU A 125 21.10 -3.18 -1.67
N LEU A 126 20.08 -4.04 -1.57
CA LEU A 126 18.67 -3.58 -1.52
C LEU A 126 18.41 -2.81 -0.22
N ALA A 127 18.89 -3.32 0.91
CA ALA A 127 18.76 -2.64 2.20
C ALA A 127 19.44 -1.27 2.20
N ALA A 128 20.63 -1.16 1.60
CA ALA A 128 21.34 0.10 1.41
C ALA A 128 20.55 1.06 0.52
N PHE A 129 20.11 0.59 -0.63
CA PHE A 129 19.29 1.38 -1.59
C PHE A 129 18.05 1.99 -0.94
N LEU A 130 17.35 1.22 -0.12
CA LEU A 130 16.12 1.69 0.55
C LEU A 130 16.41 2.67 1.70
N ARG A 131 17.62 2.68 2.25
CA ARG A 131 18.04 3.67 3.27
C ARG A 131 18.54 4.98 2.68
N GLU A 132 19.09 4.96 1.46
CA GLU A 132 19.71 6.14 0.83
C GLU A 132 18.69 7.22 0.46
N ALA A 133 17.49 6.85 0.03
CA ALA A 133 16.46 7.79 -0.40
C ALA A 133 15.07 7.29 -0.01
N SER A 134 14.23 8.22 0.47
CA SER A 134 12.80 7.97 0.60
C SER A 134 12.20 7.89 -0.80
N ARG A 135 11.57 6.76 -1.10
CA ARG A 135 10.86 6.51 -2.36
C ARG A 135 9.42 6.07 -2.07
N PRO A 136 8.55 7.03 -1.74
CA PRO A 136 7.16 6.73 -1.40
C PRO A 136 6.40 6.08 -2.56
N GLU A 137 6.84 6.35 -3.80
CA GLU A 137 6.29 5.75 -5.02
C GLU A 137 6.63 4.27 -5.19
N LEU A 138 7.65 3.76 -4.46
CA LEU A 138 8.13 2.39 -4.62
C LEU A 138 7.56 1.46 -3.54
N THR A 139 6.74 0.51 -3.97
CA THR A 139 6.27 -0.60 -3.12
C THR A 139 7.24 -1.76 -3.27
N VAL A 140 7.79 -2.26 -2.14
CA VAL A 140 8.81 -3.31 -2.17
C VAL A 140 8.35 -4.54 -1.41
N LEU A 141 8.46 -5.70 -2.04
CA LEU A 141 8.29 -7.03 -1.45
C LEU A 141 9.60 -7.82 -1.55
N VAL A 142 9.92 -8.57 -0.50
CA VAL A 142 11.11 -9.44 -0.49
C VAL A 142 10.67 -10.88 -0.29
N LYS A 143 10.97 -11.72 -1.27
CA LYS A 143 10.66 -13.15 -1.31
C LYS A 143 11.93 -13.96 -1.06
N THR A 144 11.97 -14.63 0.09
CA THR A 144 13.04 -15.58 0.44
C THR A 144 12.42 -16.96 0.69
N PRO A 145 13.19 -18.04 0.79
CA PRO A 145 12.64 -19.36 1.12
C PRO A 145 11.78 -19.38 2.40
N GLU A 146 12.12 -18.52 3.38
CA GLU A 146 11.38 -18.41 4.64
C GLU A 146 10.07 -17.66 4.48
N THR A 147 10.03 -16.64 3.60
CA THR A 147 8.86 -15.77 3.41
C THR A 147 8.01 -16.14 2.20
N ALA A 148 8.47 -17.03 1.31
CA ALA A 148 7.81 -17.34 0.05
C ALA A 148 6.36 -17.77 0.25
N LYS A 149 6.12 -18.83 1.02
CA LYS A 149 4.77 -19.35 1.24
C LYS A 149 3.82 -18.31 1.87
N PRO A 150 4.14 -17.67 3.01
CA PRO A 150 3.25 -16.67 3.58
C PRO A 150 3.12 -15.42 2.70
N LEU A 151 4.12 -15.08 1.88
CA LEU A 151 4.03 -13.95 0.96
C LEU A 151 3.10 -14.28 -0.23
N GLU A 152 3.17 -15.47 -0.78
CA GLU A 152 2.29 -15.95 -1.86
C GLU A 152 0.83 -16.03 -1.41
N GLU A 153 0.57 -16.39 -0.16
CA GLU A 153 -0.79 -16.35 0.43
C GLU A 153 -1.33 -14.92 0.60
N LEU A 154 -0.45 -13.94 0.88
CA LEU A 154 -0.82 -12.54 1.09
C LEU A 154 -0.84 -11.71 -0.21
N ALA A 155 0.01 -12.06 -1.14
CA ALA A 155 0.21 -11.40 -2.43
C ALA A 155 0.39 -12.46 -3.54
N PRO A 156 -0.70 -13.10 -4.01
CA PRO A 156 -0.63 -14.25 -4.91
C PRO A 156 0.16 -14.01 -6.20
N PHE A 157 0.19 -12.78 -6.70
CA PHE A 157 0.98 -12.43 -7.89
C PHE A 157 2.48 -12.70 -7.73
N THR A 158 2.99 -12.81 -6.48
CA THR A 158 4.40 -13.12 -6.21
C THR A 158 4.77 -14.56 -6.49
N GLU A 159 3.79 -15.46 -6.69
CA GLU A 159 4.01 -16.84 -7.11
C GLU A 159 4.76 -16.89 -8.46
N ALA A 160 4.47 -15.95 -9.37
CA ALA A 160 5.11 -15.83 -10.67
C ALA A 160 6.62 -15.46 -10.62
N TYR A 161 7.16 -15.14 -9.43
CA TYR A 161 8.55 -14.70 -9.29
C TYR A 161 9.38 -15.73 -8.53
N PRO A 162 10.04 -16.67 -9.23
CA PRO A 162 10.83 -17.73 -8.60
C PRO A 162 12.06 -17.17 -7.91
N ILE A 163 12.43 -17.80 -6.79
CA ILE A 163 13.70 -17.54 -6.12
C ILE A 163 14.82 -18.20 -6.91
N PRO A 164 15.87 -17.46 -7.34
CA PRO A 164 16.98 -18.04 -8.09
C PRO A 164 17.81 -18.98 -7.21
N GLU A 165 18.48 -19.96 -7.84
CA GLU A 165 19.39 -20.88 -7.13
C GLU A 165 20.57 -20.15 -6.49
N THR A 166 21.06 -19.12 -7.19
CA THR A 166 22.16 -18.24 -6.72
C THR A 166 21.87 -16.78 -7.04
N GLY A 167 22.38 -15.87 -6.20
CA GLY A 167 22.23 -14.42 -6.41
C GLY A 167 20.84 -13.89 -6.06
N VAL A 168 20.44 -12.87 -6.79
CA VAL A 168 19.17 -12.14 -6.59
C VAL A 168 18.48 -11.92 -7.94
N ARG A 169 17.17 -11.79 -7.93
CA ARG A 169 16.38 -11.37 -9.07
C ARG A 169 15.40 -10.28 -8.64
N TYR A 170 15.43 -9.18 -9.38
CA TYR A 170 14.54 -8.04 -9.18
C TYR A 170 13.51 -7.97 -10.30
N TYR A 171 12.25 -7.87 -9.94
CA TYR A 171 11.11 -7.72 -10.86
C TYR A 171 10.49 -6.35 -10.58
N LEU A 172 10.64 -5.42 -11.52
CA LEU A 172 10.08 -4.08 -11.43
C LEU A 172 8.88 -3.97 -12.36
N CYS A 173 7.72 -3.63 -11.79
CA CYS A 173 6.48 -3.45 -12.54
C CYS A 173 5.96 -2.02 -12.34
N ARG A 174 5.31 -1.48 -13.39
CA ARG A 174 4.63 -0.19 -13.38
C ARG A 174 3.31 -0.33 -14.13
N ASN A 175 2.23 0.16 -13.54
CA ASN A 175 0.90 0.13 -14.16
C ASN A 175 0.50 -1.27 -14.70
N GLY A 176 0.86 -2.33 -13.99
CA GLY A 176 0.58 -3.70 -14.39
C GLY A 176 1.51 -4.28 -15.47
N ALA A 177 2.48 -3.51 -15.97
CA ALA A 177 3.49 -3.99 -16.91
C ALA A 177 4.84 -4.17 -16.21
N CYS A 178 5.44 -5.34 -16.35
CA CYS A 178 6.74 -5.66 -15.74
C CYS A 178 7.88 -5.50 -16.76
N ALA A 179 8.95 -4.84 -16.34
CA ALA A 179 10.19 -4.80 -17.08
C ALA A 179 10.86 -6.19 -17.11
N ARG A 180 11.84 -6.37 -17.99
CA ARG A 180 12.69 -7.56 -17.95
C ARG A 180 13.35 -7.66 -16.56
N PRO A 181 13.33 -8.85 -15.93
CA PRO A 181 13.99 -9.04 -14.65
C PRO A 181 15.48 -8.72 -14.72
N VAL A 182 16.00 -8.09 -13.65
CA VAL A 182 17.40 -7.70 -13.52
C VAL A 182 18.00 -8.31 -12.26
N ASP A 183 19.33 -8.33 -12.15
CA ASP A 183 20.04 -9.00 -11.05
C ASP A 183 20.93 -8.04 -10.23
N SER A 184 20.81 -6.73 -10.43
CA SER A 184 21.54 -5.72 -9.67
C SER A 184 20.69 -4.49 -9.33
N ILE A 185 21.01 -3.85 -8.21
CA ILE A 185 20.37 -2.58 -7.80
C ILE A 185 20.72 -1.44 -8.76
N SER A 186 21.87 -1.46 -9.40
CA SER A 186 22.23 -0.46 -10.40
C SER A 186 21.31 -0.48 -11.61
N GLU A 187 20.88 -1.67 -12.05
CA GLU A 187 19.89 -1.80 -13.10
C GLU A 187 18.48 -1.41 -12.64
N VAL A 188 18.09 -1.74 -11.41
CA VAL A 188 16.82 -1.26 -10.82
C VAL A 188 16.79 0.27 -10.82
N ARG A 189 17.87 0.95 -10.39
CA ARG A 189 17.97 2.42 -10.42
C ARG A 189 17.75 2.97 -11.83
N ARG A 190 18.44 2.40 -12.82
CA ARG A 190 18.31 2.80 -14.22
C ARG A 190 16.87 2.63 -14.72
N LEU A 191 16.22 1.52 -14.39
CA LEU A 191 14.82 1.29 -14.76
C LEU A 191 13.86 2.26 -14.06
N LEU A 192 14.14 2.67 -12.83
CA LEU A 192 13.34 3.65 -12.11
C LEU A 192 13.48 5.08 -12.69
N GLU A 193 14.58 5.40 -13.34
CA GLU A 193 14.85 6.69 -13.99
C GLU A 193 14.28 6.78 -15.43
N GLN A 194 13.99 5.65 -16.05
CA GLN A 194 13.34 5.59 -17.36
C GLN A 194 11.82 5.80 -17.18
N ASN A 195 11.38 7.04 -17.38
CA ASN A 195 9.96 7.41 -17.40
C ASN A 195 9.33 7.15 -18.76
#